data_85bbf49bbc7e7be3d26299c32d2464ae
#
_entry.id   85bbf49bbc7e7be3d26299c32d2464ae
#
_cell.length_a   1.000
_cell.length_b   1.000
_cell.length_c   1.000
_cell.angle_alpha   90.00
_cell.angle_beta   90.00
_cell.angle_gamma   90.00
#
_symmetry.space_group_name_H-M   'P 1'
#
loop_
_entity.id
_entity.type
_entity.pdbx_description
1 polymer ?
#
loop_
_entity_poly.entity_id
_entity_poly.type
_entity_poly.pdbx_seq_one_letter_code
_entity_poly.pdbx_strand_id
1 'polypeptide(L)'
;MAPISYQGPMQSDAKPEHTHSQTAEASLGAGQPGLTVRAILADKGDEIFTVAPQTTVKEVVAELNRRRVGALVVVDAGNRAVGIVSERDIVRNADSKGLEVFEKPVQEIMTPNPKTCFPEDKLETIMKQMTEGRFRHLPVLDGGKLCGLVSIGDVVRHRMLEIEYENLKMRQAIVG
;
A
#
# COMPACT_ATOMS: atom_id res chain seq x y z
N MET A 1 -11.00 47.68 -2.38
CA MET A 1 -10.64 46.25 -2.55
C MET A 1 -9.43 46.01 -1.69
N ALA A 2 -9.63 45.34 -0.55
CA ALA A 2 -8.54 44.95 0.37
C ALA A 2 -8.09 43.52 0.04
N PRO A 3 -6.79 43.21 0.11
CA PRO A 3 -6.30 41.88 -0.18
C PRO A 3 -6.70 40.90 0.94
N ILE A 4 -7.17 39.74 0.54
CA ILE A 4 -7.50 38.62 1.43
C ILE A 4 -6.19 38.06 1.98
N SER A 5 -5.97 38.21 3.28
CA SER A 5 -4.86 37.60 4.01
C SER A 5 -5.12 36.09 4.17
N TYR A 6 -4.31 35.26 3.58
CA TYR A 6 -4.30 33.83 3.86
C TYR A 6 -3.76 33.58 5.26
N GLN A 7 -4.61 33.11 6.16
CA GLN A 7 -4.20 32.57 7.46
C GLN A 7 -3.99 31.07 7.29
N GLY A 8 -2.72 30.64 7.41
CA GLY A 8 -2.35 29.22 7.43
C GLY A 8 -2.99 28.49 8.60
N PRO A 9 -3.16 27.15 8.50
CA PRO A 9 -3.78 26.36 9.56
C PRO A 9 -2.94 26.39 10.84
N MET A 10 -3.63 26.60 11.97
CA MET A 10 -3.07 26.52 13.32
C MET A 10 -2.35 25.18 13.53
N GLN A 11 -1.17 25.25 14.11
CA GLN A 11 -0.47 24.08 14.67
C GLN A 11 -1.35 23.45 15.75
N SER A 12 -1.79 22.22 15.53
CA SER A 12 -2.36 21.36 16.55
C SER A 12 -1.43 20.22 16.82
N ASP A 13 -0.97 20.18 18.04
CA ASP A 13 -0.57 19.06 18.90
C ASP A 13 0.28 17.92 18.31
N ALA A 14 1.42 17.74 18.96
CA ALA A 14 2.38 16.67 18.79
C ALA A 14 1.71 15.29 18.77
N LYS A 15 1.80 14.61 17.63
CA LYS A 15 1.57 13.17 17.56
C LYS A 15 2.69 12.44 18.30
N PRO A 16 2.40 11.33 19.01
CA PRO A 16 3.44 10.46 19.53
C PRO A 16 4.27 9.94 18.35
N GLU A 17 5.56 10.14 18.43
CA GLU A 17 6.53 9.51 17.51
C GLU A 17 6.44 7.99 17.68
N HIS A 18 5.80 7.33 16.74
CA HIS A 18 5.94 5.89 16.61
C HIS A 18 7.35 5.60 16.15
N THR A 19 8.17 5.14 17.06
CA THR A 19 9.52 4.62 16.83
C THR A 19 9.45 3.33 16.01
N HIS A 20 9.25 3.45 14.69
CA HIS A 20 9.24 2.32 13.76
C HIS A 20 10.66 1.79 13.43
N SER A 21 11.70 2.33 14.05
CA SER A 21 13.08 2.01 13.70
C SER A 21 13.57 0.65 14.25
N GLN A 22 13.02 0.18 15.37
CA GLN A 22 13.55 -1.02 16.04
C GLN A 22 13.10 -2.34 15.40
N THR A 23 11.93 -2.37 14.73
CA THR A 23 11.40 -3.59 14.12
C THR A 23 12.09 -3.92 12.80
N ALA A 24 12.49 -2.89 12.04
CA ALA A 24 13.21 -3.07 10.77
C ALA A 24 14.64 -3.60 11.01
N GLU A 25 15.31 -3.12 12.09
CA GLU A 25 16.65 -3.59 12.47
C GLU A 25 16.65 -5.07 12.92
N ALA A 26 15.59 -5.52 13.59
CA ALA A 26 15.45 -6.91 13.99
C ALA A 26 15.27 -7.88 12.82
N SER A 27 14.67 -7.41 11.71
CA SER A 27 14.46 -8.20 10.49
C SER A 27 15.70 -8.28 9.60
N LEU A 28 16.68 -7.38 9.77
CA LEU A 28 17.91 -7.29 8.99
C LEU A 28 19.07 -8.15 9.56
N GLY A 29 18.81 -8.97 10.58
CA GLY A 29 19.80 -9.82 11.25
C GLY A 29 20.36 -10.92 10.36
N ALA A 30 21.67 -10.89 10.17
CA ALA A 30 22.59 -11.94 9.74
C ALA A 30 22.23 -12.75 8.48
N GLY A 31 22.78 -12.33 7.34
CA GLY A 31 22.99 -13.22 6.17
C GLY A 31 21.75 -13.65 5.39
N GLN A 32 20.66 -12.90 5.45
CA GLN A 32 19.43 -13.25 4.75
C GLN A 32 19.46 -12.81 3.28
N PRO A 33 19.02 -13.66 2.35
CA PRO A 33 18.88 -13.32 0.94
C PRO A 33 17.71 -12.36 0.74
N GLY A 34 17.97 -11.03 0.79
CA GLY A 34 17.02 -9.96 0.44
C GLY A 34 15.73 -9.92 1.27
N LEU A 35 15.19 -8.74 1.51
CA LEU A 35 13.92 -8.58 2.20
C LEU A 35 12.75 -9.17 1.41
N THR A 36 11.80 -9.78 2.11
CA THR A 36 10.58 -10.34 1.55
C THR A 36 9.35 -9.49 1.89
N VAL A 37 8.23 -9.76 1.23
CA VAL A 37 6.93 -9.15 1.52
C VAL A 37 6.54 -9.36 2.99
N ARG A 38 6.92 -10.48 3.60
CA ARG A 38 6.70 -10.75 5.03
C ARG A 38 7.27 -9.66 5.95
N ALA A 39 8.42 -9.08 5.61
CA ALA A 39 9.00 -7.98 6.37
C ALA A 39 8.12 -6.72 6.33
N ILE A 40 7.54 -6.40 5.16
CA ILE A 40 6.59 -5.29 5.02
C ILE A 40 5.34 -5.53 5.88
N LEU A 41 4.78 -6.75 5.85
CA LEU A 41 3.59 -7.08 6.61
C LEU A 41 3.85 -6.99 8.12
N ALA A 42 5.02 -7.46 8.59
CA ALA A 42 5.40 -7.37 9.98
C ALA A 42 5.51 -5.91 10.49
N ASP A 43 6.01 -4.99 9.65
CA ASP A 43 6.11 -3.56 9.98
C ASP A 43 4.75 -2.83 9.88
N LYS A 44 3.92 -3.23 8.92
CA LYS A 44 2.64 -2.57 8.61
C LYS A 44 1.49 -3.01 9.51
N GLY A 45 1.60 -4.20 10.12
CA GLY A 45 0.50 -4.83 10.86
C GLY A 45 -0.49 -5.56 9.97
N ASP A 46 -1.44 -6.24 10.61
CA ASP A 46 -2.40 -7.16 9.96
C ASP A 46 -3.66 -6.45 9.42
N GLU A 47 -3.69 -5.10 9.42
CA GLU A 47 -4.88 -4.37 9.03
C GLU A 47 -5.03 -4.33 7.50
N ILE A 48 -6.11 -4.98 7.00
CA ILE A 48 -6.44 -5.02 5.58
C ILE A 48 -7.79 -4.34 5.39
N PHE A 49 -7.83 -3.31 4.56
CA PHE A 49 -9.07 -2.61 4.25
C PHE A 49 -9.71 -3.22 3.00
N THR A 50 -10.91 -3.72 3.18
CA THR A 50 -11.67 -4.40 2.12
C THR A 50 -13.05 -3.77 1.95
N VAL A 51 -13.63 -3.96 0.78
CA VAL A 51 -15.02 -3.59 0.46
C VAL A 51 -15.69 -4.72 -0.32
N ALA A 52 -17.02 -4.76 -0.25
CA ALA A 52 -17.81 -5.72 -1.04
C ALA A 52 -17.97 -5.23 -2.50
N PRO A 53 -18.19 -6.13 -3.48
CA PRO A 53 -18.38 -5.75 -4.88
C PRO A 53 -19.56 -4.78 -5.13
N GLN A 54 -20.57 -4.81 -4.27
CA GLN A 54 -21.77 -3.98 -4.36
C GLN A 54 -21.64 -2.61 -3.66
N THR A 55 -20.54 -2.37 -2.93
CA THR A 55 -20.25 -1.08 -2.32
C THR A 55 -20.19 0.00 -3.39
N THR A 56 -20.85 1.12 -3.18
CA THR A 56 -20.83 2.22 -4.17
C THR A 56 -19.43 2.86 -4.25
N VAL A 57 -19.10 3.40 -5.42
CA VAL A 57 -17.83 4.12 -5.59
C VAL A 57 -17.71 5.29 -4.61
N LYS A 58 -18.81 5.96 -4.27
CA LYS A 58 -18.87 7.03 -3.28
C LYS A 58 -18.45 6.55 -1.89
N GLU A 59 -18.96 5.39 -1.46
CA GLU A 59 -18.56 4.78 -0.20
C GLU A 59 -17.07 4.34 -0.21
N VAL A 60 -16.59 3.82 -1.35
CA VAL A 60 -15.18 3.50 -1.54
C VAL A 60 -14.29 4.74 -1.36
N VAL A 61 -14.67 5.88 -1.95
CA VAL A 61 -13.95 7.15 -1.77
C VAL A 61 -13.93 7.57 -0.31
N ALA A 62 -15.05 7.45 0.41
CA ALA A 62 -15.11 7.76 1.83
C ALA A 62 -14.17 6.86 2.66
N GLU A 63 -14.10 5.55 2.34
CA GLU A 63 -13.19 4.61 3.01
C GLU A 63 -11.72 4.92 2.73
N LEU A 64 -11.33 5.16 1.46
CA LEU A 64 -9.98 5.56 1.09
C LEU A 64 -9.52 6.78 1.90
N ASN A 65 -10.36 7.82 1.95
CA ASN A 65 -10.07 9.04 2.70
C ASN A 65 -9.99 8.79 4.21
N ARG A 66 -10.95 8.05 4.78
CA ARG A 66 -11.01 7.74 6.21
C ARG A 66 -9.79 6.96 6.68
N ARG A 67 -9.36 5.99 5.87
CA ARG A 67 -8.21 5.12 6.14
C ARG A 67 -6.88 5.70 5.69
N ARG A 68 -6.91 6.78 4.89
CA ARG A 68 -5.72 7.41 4.29
C ARG A 68 -4.89 6.43 3.46
N VAL A 69 -5.58 5.61 2.67
CA VAL A 69 -4.96 4.63 1.77
C VAL A 69 -5.33 4.89 0.33
N GLY A 70 -4.45 4.50 -0.60
CA GLY A 70 -4.63 4.73 -2.04
C GLY A 70 -5.37 3.61 -2.78
N ALA A 71 -5.68 2.49 -2.11
CA ALA A 71 -6.40 1.38 -2.71
C ALA A 71 -7.08 0.51 -1.65
N LEU A 72 -8.15 -0.19 -2.06
CA LEU A 72 -8.87 -1.19 -1.28
C LEU A 72 -8.98 -2.49 -2.06
N VAL A 73 -8.94 -3.62 -1.35
CA VAL A 73 -9.20 -4.93 -1.94
C VAL A 73 -10.70 -5.17 -1.95
N VAL A 74 -11.23 -5.59 -3.10
CA VAL A 74 -12.64 -5.98 -3.22
C VAL A 74 -12.72 -7.48 -2.96
N VAL A 75 -13.52 -7.87 -1.96
CA VAL A 75 -13.66 -9.26 -1.54
C VAL A 75 -15.10 -9.75 -1.69
N ASP A 76 -15.26 -11.01 -2.06
CA ASP A 76 -16.57 -11.66 -2.11
C ASP A 76 -17.05 -12.11 -0.71
N ALA A 77 -18.22 -12.70 -0.65
CA ALA A 77 -18.81 -13.22 0.59
C ALA A 77 -17.95 -14.34 1.25
N GLY A 78 -17.07 -14.98 0.50
CA GLY A 78 -16.10 -15.97 1.00
C GLY A 78 -14.75 -15.34 1.40
N ASN A 79 -14.67 -14.01 1.48
CA ASN A 79 -13.45 -13.26 1.77
C ASN A 79 -12.29 -13.50 0.78
N ARG A 80 -12.62 -13.83 -0.47
CA ARG A 80 -11.63 -13.99 -1.54
C ARG A 80 -11.46 -12.67 -2.26
N ALA A 81 -10.22 -12.29 -2.55
CA ALA A 81 -9.89 -11.10 -3.33
C ALA A 81 -10.36 -11.27 -4.79
N VAL A 82 -11.47 -10.62 -5.14
CA VAL A 82 -12.05 -10.67 -6.50
C VAL A 82 -11.68 -9.46 -7.33
N GLY A 83 -11.20 -8.39 -6.71
CA GLY A 83 -10.79 -7.17 -7.36
C GLY A 83 -9.93 -6.28 -6.48
N ILE A 84 -9.41 -5.22 -7.09
CA ILE A 84 -8.77 -4.09 -6.41
C ILE A 84 -9.29 -2.80 -7.02
N VAL A 85 -9.51 -1.78 -6.19
CA VAL A 85 -9.88 -0.44 -6.61
C VAL A 85 -8.91 0.57 -6.02
N SER A 86 -8.43 1.50 -6.83
CA SER A 86 -7.53 2.57 -6.42
C SER A 86 -8.08 3.94 -6.77
N GLU A 87 -7.53 4.99 -6.17
CA GLU A 87 -7.84 6.39 -6.53
C GLU A 87 -7.72 6.64 -8.04
N ARG A 88 -6.72 6.02 -8.70
CA ARG A 88 -6.51 6.12 -10.15
C ARG A 88 -7.69 5.55 -10.93
N ASP A 89 -8.25 4.42 -10.49
CA ASP A 89 -9.39 3.79 -11.18
C ASP A 89 -10.62 4.67 -11.07
N ILE A 90 -10.83 5.29 -9.90
CA ILE A 90 -11.93 6.23 -9.67
C ILE A 90 -11.79 7.45 -10.57
N VAL A 91 -10.63 8.10 -10.59
CA VAL A 91 -10.38 9.29 -11.43
C VAL A 91 -10.58 8.97 -12.92
N ARG A 92 -10.03 7.85 -13.39
CA ARG A 92 -10.17 7.43 -14.79
C ARG A 92 -11.62 7.18 -15.18
N ASN A 93 -12.39 6.52 -14.31
CA ASN A 93 -13.80 6.25 -14.60
C ASN A 93 -14.67 7.51 -14.48
N ALA A 94 -14.35 8.42 -13.55
CA ALA A 94 -15.04 9.71 -13.45
C ALA A 94 -14.81 10.59 -14.70
N ASP A 95 -13.59 10.57 -15.25
CA ASP A 95 -13.27 11.28 -16.49
C ASP A 95 -14.07 10.72 -17.69
N SER A 96 -14.15 9.41 -17.82
CA SER A 96 -14.80 8.75 -18.97
C SER A 96 -16.31 8.61 -18.86
N LYS A 97 -16.85 8.43 -17.66
CA LYS A 97 -18.27 8.13 -17.40
C LYS A 97 -19.02 9.27 -16.70
N GLY A 98 -18.32 10.34 -16.30
CA GLY A 98 -18.92 11.45 -15.56
C GLY A 98 -19.19 11.10 -14.08
N LEU A 99 -19.89 12.01 -13.38
CA LEU A 99 -20.16 11.89 -11.94
C LEU A 99 -21.12 10.76 -11.56
N GLU A 100 -21.86 10.22 -12.51
CA GLU A 100 -22.78 9.10 -12.28
C GLU A 100 -22.05 7.84 -11.78
N VAL A 101 -20.74 7.74 -12.03
CA VAL A 101 -19.91 6.63 -11.57
C VAL A 101 -19.94 6.49 -10.05
N PHE A 102 -20.10 7.58 -9.30
CA PHE A 102 -20.08 7.55 -7.84
C PHE A 102 -21.26 6.77 -7.22
N GLU A 103 -22.37 6.67 -7.93
CA GLU A 103 -23.55 5.89 -7.51
C GLU A 103 -23.50 4.43 -8.01
N LYS A 104 -22.50 4.06 -8.79
CA LYS A 104 -22.34 2.70 -9.31
C LYS A 104 -21.62 1.81 -8.31
N PRO A 105 -21.88 0.47 -8.33
CA PRO A 105 -21.13 -0.49 -7.53
C PRO A 105 -19.67 -0.57 -7.98
N VAL A 106 -18.74 -0.74 -7.03
CA VAL A 106 -17.30 -0.76 -7.28
C VAL A 106 -16.86 -1.83 -8.26
N GLN A 107 -17.59 -2.94 -8.35
CA GLN A 107 -17.30 -4.00 -9.33
C GLN A 107 -17.31 -3.53 -10.79
N GLU A 108 -17.97 -2.41 -11.11
CA GLU A 108 -18.01 -1.86 -12.47
C GLU A 108 -16.74 -1.06 -12.84
N ILE A 109 -15.93 -0.69 -11.85
CA ILE A 109 -14.73 0.11 -12.06
C ILE A 109 -13.46 -0.52 -11.52
N MET A 110 -13.56 -1.53 -10.65
CA MET A 110 -12.41 -2.24 -10.10
C MET A 110 -11.59 -2.93 -11.19
N THR A 111 -10.32 -3.18 -10.92
CA THR A 111 -9.52 -4.15 -11.68
C THR A 111 -9.87 -5.54 -11.18
N PRO A 112 -10.56 -6.38 -11.98
CA PRO A 112 -10.90 -7.74 -11.58
C PRO A 112 -9.68 -8.66 -11.63
N ASN A 113 -9.69 -9.73 -10.83
CA ASN A 113 -8.61 -10.72 -10.76
C ASN A 113 -7.21 -10.07 -10.69
N PRO A 114 -6.93 -9.25 -9.66
CA PRO A 114 -5.69 -8.52 -9.58
C PRO A 114 -4.51 -9.49 -9.49
N LYS A 115 -3.35 -9.03 -9.97
CA LYS A 115 -2.09 -9.72 -9.66
C LYS A 115 -1.92 -9.76 -8.15
N THR A 116 -1.39 -10.86 -7.65
CA THR A 116 -1.16 -11.10 -6.22
C THR A 116 0.29 -11.48 -5.99
N CYS A 117 0.72 -11.44 -4.75
CA CYS A 117 2.02 -11.92 -4.32
C CYS A 117 1.89 -12.76 -3.04
N PHE A 118 2.99 -13.34 -2.59
CA PHE A 118 3.07 -14.17 -1.40
C PHE A 118 4.01 -13.53 -0.36
N PRO A 119 3.87 -13.86 0.93
CA PRO A 119 4.76 -13.34 1.98
C PRO A 119 6.24 -13.63 1.73
N GLU A 120 6.57 -14.73 1.05
CA GLU A 120 7.93 -15.16 0.76
C GLU A 120 8.55 -14.49 -0.47
N ASP A 121 7.77 -13.76 -1.26
CA ASP A 121 8.25 -13.10 -2.46
C ASP A 121 9.27 -12.00 -2.09
N LYS A 122 10.35 -11.95 -2.86
CA LYS A 122 11.40 -10.94 -2.69
C LYS A 122 10.92 -9.56 -3.13
N LEU A 123 11.28 -8.52 -2.39
CA LEU A 123 10.87 -7.15 -2.69
C LEU A 123 11.34 -6.68 -4.08
N GLU A 124 12.51 -7.12 -4.51
CA GLU A 124 13.02 -6.82 -5.85
C GLU A 124 12.10 -7.36 -6.95
N THR A 125 11.61 -8.60 -6.79
CA THR A 125 10.67 -9.23 -7.73
C THR A 125 9.36 -8.45 -7.77
N ILE A 126 8.83 -8.09 -6.60
CA ILE A 126 7.58 -7.32 -6.46
C ILE A 126 7.72 -5.94 -7.09
N MET A 127 8.81 -5.24 -6.83
CA MET A 127 9.10 -3.92 -7.42
C MET A 127 9.14 -3.99 -8.95
N LYS A 128 9.80 -5.02 -9.50
CA LYS A 128 9.84 -5.25 -10.94
C LYS A 128 8.45 -5.51 -11.51
N GLN A 129 7.67 -6.40 -10.90
CA GLN A 129 6.29 -6.68 -11.32
C GLN A 129 5.41 -5.43 -11.33
N MET A 130 5.48 -4.60 -10.26
CA MET A 130 4.72 -3.36 -10.18
C MET A 130 5.11 -2.36 -11.26
N THR A 131 6.41 -2.24 -11.54
CA THR A 131 6.96 -1.31 -12.53
C THR A 131 6.57 -1.72 -13.95
N GLU A 132 6.79 -2.97 -14.32
CA GLU A 132 6.47 -3.51 -15.64
C GLU A 132 4.96 -3.56 -15.88
N GLY A 133 4.20 -3.96 -14.87
CA GLY A 133 2.74 -4.06 -14.94
C GLY A 133 2.00 -2.73 -14.76
N ARG A 134 2.72 -1.65 -14.40
CA ARG A 134 2.15 -0.30 -14.16
C ARG A 134 1.03 -0.26 -13.11
N PHE A 135 1.09 -1.16 -12.13
CA PHE A 135 0.23 -1.14 -10.97
C PHE A 135 1.03 -0.86 -9.69
N ARG A 136 0.39 -0.30 -8.68
CA ARG A 136 1.06 0.20 -7.47
C ARG A 136 0.69 -0.55 -6.21
N HIS A 137 -0.20 -1.53 -6.29
CA HIS A 137 -0.69 -2.29 -5.17
C HIS A 137 -0.83 -3.76 -5.56
N LEU A 138 -0.47 -4.64 -4.65
CA LEU A 138 -0.60 -6.09 -4.79
C LEU A 138 -1.25 -6.67 -3.53
N PRO A 139 -2.40 -7.34 -3.66
CA PRO A 139 -2.92 -8.17 -2.58
C PRO A 139 -1.94 -9.30 -2.28
N VAL A 140 -1.71 -9.55 -1.00
CA VAL A 140 -0.85 -10.63 -0.53
C VAL A 140 -1.72 -11.81 -0.10
N LEU A 141 -1.41 -12.99 -0.63
CA LEU A 141 -2.11 -14.23 -0.29
C LEU A 141 -1.19 -15.18 0.45
N ASP A 142 -1.68 -15.76 1.55
CA ASP A 142 -1.03 -16.86 2.25
C ASP A 142 -1.99 -18.05 2.28
N GLY A 143 -1.56 -19.20 1.73
CA GLY A 143 -2.42 -20.37 1.59
C GLY A 143 -3.73 -20.10 0.85
N GLY A 144 -3.74 -19.16 -0.10
CA GLY A 144 -4.93 -18.74 -0.86
C GLY A 144 -5.85 -17.75 -0.14
N LYS A 145 -5.51 -17.34 1.08
CA LYS A 145 -6.25 -16.35 1.87
C LYS A 145 -5.59 -14.98 1.78
N LEU A 146 -6.39 -13.94 1.69
CA LEU A 146 -5.92 -12.56 1.74
C LEU A 146 -5.33 -12.27 3.12
N CYS A 147 -4.02 -11.94 3.18
CA CYS A 147 -3.31 -11.64 4.42
C CYS A 147 -2.67 -10.26 4.44
N GLY A 148 -2.76 -9.49 3.34
CA GLY A 148 -2.20 -8.13 3.30
C GLY A 148 -2.43 -7.41 1.98
N LEU A 149 -2.01 -6.15 1.96
CA LEU A 149 -1.93 -5.32 0.75
C LEU A 149 -0.60 -4.56 0.78
N VAL A 150 0.22 -4.75 -0.24
CA VAL A 150 1.52 -4.08 -0.39
C VAL A 150 1.44 -3.02 -1.47
N SER A 151 1.90 -1.81 -1.16
CA SER A 151 2.03 -0.72 -2.11
C SER A 151 3.47 -0.58 -2.63
N ILE A 152 3.64 0.09 -3.77
CA ILE A 152 4.98 0.43 -4.29
C ILE A 152 5.77 1.30 -3.30
N GLY A 153 5.09 2.16 -2.52
CA GLY A 153 5.70 2.96 -1.48
C GLY A 153 6.29 2.11 -0.35
N ASP A 154 5.57 1.07 0.07
CA ASP A 154 6.06 0.12 1.09
C ASP A 154 7.33 -0.58 0.58
N VAL A 155 7.30 -1.07 -0.66
CA VAL A 155 8.44 -1.78 -1.28
C VAL A 155 9.66 -0.88 -1.40
N VAL A 156 9.50 0.34 -1.89
CA VAL A 156 10.60 1.31 -2.05
C VAL A 156 11.21 1.67 -0.70
N ARG A 157 10.37 1.96 0.31
CA ARG A 157 10.83 2.29 1.66
C ARG A 157 11.70 1.17 2.25
N HIS A 158 11.22 -0.07 2.21
CA HIS A 158 11.98 -1.22 2.75
C HIS A 158 13.26 -1.49 1.96
N ARG A 159 13.25 -1.31 0.64
CA ARG A 159 14.45 -1.46 -0.18
C ARG A 159 15.50 -0.39 0.12
N MET A 160 15.09 0.84 0.39
CA MET A 160 16.01 1.89 0.82
C MET A 160 16.67 1.55 2.17
N LEU A 161 15.91 1.08 3.16
CA LEU A 161 16.44 0.65 4.45
C LEU A 161 17.45 -0.50 4.29
N GLU A 162 17.19 -1.45 3.42
CA GLU A 162 18.12 -2.55 3.12
C GLU A 162 19.45 -2.03 2.57
N ILE A 163 19.39 -1.13 1.58
CA ILE A 163 20.59 -0.53 0.98
C ILE A 163 21.39 0.30 2.01
N GLU A 164 20.73 1.07 2.84
CA GLU A 164 21.38 1.84 3.91
C GLU A 164 22.10 0.94 4.90
N TYR A 165 21.49 -0.16 5.31
CA TYR A 165 22.09 -1.14 6.19
C TYR A 165 23.31 -1.84 5.57
N GLU A 166 23.22 -2.25 4.30
CA GLU A 166 24.35 -2.83 3.55
C GLU A 166 25.53 -1.85 3.46
N ASN A 167 25.25 -0.57 3.18
CA ASN A 167 26.25 0.48 3.14
C ASN A 167 26.94 0.69 4.50
N LEU A 168 26.19 0.66 5.60
CA LEU A 168 26.73 0.75 6.95
C LEU A 168 27.67 -0.41 7.26
N LYS A 169 27.26 -1.65 6.94
CA LYS A 169 28.10 -2.84 7.12
C LYS A 169 29.41 -2.77 6.33
N MET A 170 29.33 -2.34 5.06
CA MET A 170 30.53 -2.18 4.23
C MET A 170 31.50 -1.14 4.80
N ARG A 171 30.99 0.00 5.29
CA ARG A 171 31.83 1.03 5.91
C ARG A 171 32.52 0.51 7.19
N GLN A 172 31.81 -0.24 8.04
CA GLN A 172 32.39 -0.83 9.25
C GLN A 172 33.46 -1.87 8.92
N ALA A 173 33.30 -2.65 7.86
CA ALA A 173 34.27 -3.63 7.42
C ALA A 173 35.57 -3.01 6.84
N ILE A 174 35.52 -1.75 6.38
CA ILE A 174 36.69 -1.04 5.82
C ILE A 174 37.48 -0.32 6.92
N VAL A 175 36.85 0.07 8.01
CA VAL A 175 37.48 0.87 9.10
C VAL A 175 38.02 0.00 10.25
N GLY A 176 37.61 -1.27 10.31
CA GLY A 176 38.11 -2.27 11.27
C GLY A 176 39.27 -3.02 10.70
#